data_8dc7c5f0a9bce8ad97d95337b08c0201
#
_entry.id   8dc7c5f0a9bce8ad97d95337b08c0201
#
_cell.length_a   1.000
_cell.length_b   1.000
_cell.length_c   1.000
_cell.angle_alpha   90.00
_cell.angle_beta   90.00
_cell.angle_gamma   90.00
#
_symmetry.space_group_name_H-M   'P 1'
#
loop_
_entity.id
_entity.type
_entity.pdbx_description
1 polymer ?
#
loop_
_entity_poly.entity_id
_entity_poly.type
_entity_poly.pdbx_seq_one_letter_code
_entity_poly.pdbx_strand_id
1 'polypeptide(L)'
;MITRREFFRTGALAAAGAIPAVRLAGASLDLPQAYFGLHPFIESNPEAVFIRRTHVAHKMDEAAKLQEGLTLAREIFVPMDRPGIPVTHRIVLKPNFMSVHDKNRPDEENWGTGADPQFYEGVIMGLKEVGLRKFHFVEADVYYLWNVRGFVDINQRLGVVMNEPDRRPRHFRESWEMNWSTVPDAVIFKRIPHYAPVNEPDTWLLNIAKWKAHGMCMSLSVKNEQGLVVNPYVEFCSGWRMVTGVPEFMKADINPNAEAVIRKFFDRHVRLQYRRYESQAELSPMHQEIWAHKACDHMSVMKTGLAMIEGIYSRDGDGFGQGQDHLTNLVMFSKDKFRLDAIGMYLGGHEPGNVNLFRIAKERGLTDTFNPWEIPIYEWAGGAATPRKLTDFPRAPLKTYYLQLPGEPLFHLVNEPFDYDRYKV
;
A
#
# COMPACT_ATOMS: atom_id res chain seq x y z
N MET A 1 27.99 45.58 24.24
CA MET A 1 27.78 44.47 23.31
C MET A 1 28.88 43.45 23.56
N ILE A 2 28.60 42.41 24.33
CA ILE A 2 29.54 41.33 24.64
C ILE A 2 29.30 40.25 23.63
N THR A 3 30.30 39.85 22.90
CA THR A 3 30.20 38.88 21.82
C THR A 3 30.16 37.44 22.38
N ARG A 4 29.48 36.57 21.67
CA ARG A 4 29.24 35.16 22.02
C ARG A 4 30.50 34.30 22.29
N ARG A 5 31.70 34.88 22.18
CA ARG A 5 33.02 34.21 22.39
C ARG A 5 33.59 34.37 23.81
N GLU A 6 33.06 35.27 24.61
CA GLU A 6 33.60 35.56 25.96
C GLU A 6 32.92 34.81 27.10
N PHE A 7 31.82 34.12 26.83
CA PHE A 7 31.05 33.39 27.85
C PHE A 7 31.60 32.00 28.23
N PHE A 8 32.60 31.51 27.50
CA PHE A 8 33.15 30.16 27.72
C PHE A 8 34.56 30.10 28.32
N ARG A 9 35.06 31.16 28.97
CA ARG A 9 36.44 31.20 29.48
C ARG A 9 36.60 31.34 31.01
N THR A 10 35.55 31.25 31.78
CA THR A 10 35.66 31.33 33.25
C THR A 10 34.85 30.20 33.91
N GLY A 11 35.48 29.07 34.15
CA GLY A 11 34.85 27.99 34.89
C GLY A 11 35.60 26.64 34.84
N ALA A 12 36.91 26.67 35.01
CA ALA A 12 37.65 25.40 35.20
C ALA A 12 38.73 25.63 36.23
N LEU A 13 38.46 25.21 37.47
CA LEU A 13 39.48 24.78 38.45
C LEU A 13 38.74 24.48 39.79
N ALA A 14 38.53 23.22 40.10
CA ALA A 14 38.76 22.65 41.40
C ALA A 14 38.29 21.17 41.47
N ALA A 15 39.16 20.38 42.07
CA ALA A 15 38.92 19.06 42.71
C ALA A 15 39.03 17.82 41.81
N ALA A 16 40.27 17.40 41.56
CA ALA A 16 40.63 16.02 41.32
C ALA A 16 40.48 15.24 42.65
N GLY A 17 39.34 14.57 42.84
CA GLY A 17 39.16 13.52 43.85
C GLY A 17 39.14 12.19 43.08
N ALA A 18 40.15 11.33 43.30
CA ALA A 18 40.20 9.99 42.73
C ALA A 18 39.07 9.12 43.31
N ILE A 19 38.07 8.87 42.49
CA ILE A 19 37.03 7.83 42.77
C ILE A 19 37.55 6.56 42.13
N PRO A 20 37.72 5.43 42.88
CA PRO A 20 38.12 4.15 42.29
C PRO A 20 37.06 3.73 41.26
N ALA A 21 37.53 3.47 40.03
CA ALA A 21 36.69 2.91 39.00
C ALA A 21 36.28 1.49 39.38
N VAL A 22 35.10 1.37 40.02
CA VAL A 22 34.40 0.09 40.12
C VAL A 22 33.97 -0.26 38.72
N ARG A 23 34.72 -1.17 38.08
CA ARG A 23 34.22 -1.88 36.90
C ARG A 23 32.99 -2.68 37.33
N LEU A 24 31.83 -2.08 37.20
CA LEU A 24 30.58 -2.83 37.09
C LEU A 24 30.72 -3.69 35.83
N ALA A 25 30.99 -5.00 36.06
CA ALA A 25 30.82 -5.99 35.02
C ALA A 25 29.39 -5.77 34.47
N GLY A 26 29.31 -5.33 33.22
CA GLY A 26 28.03 -5.11 32.55
C GLY A 26 27.32 -6.45 32.38
N ALA A 27 26.53 -6.83 33.38
CA ALA A 27 25.36 -7.64 33.09
C ALA A 27 24.48 -6.73 32.22
N SER A 28 24.41 -7.00 30.93
CA SER A 28 23.32 -6.51 30.11
C SER A 28 22.05 -7.00 30.83
N LEU A 29 21.38 -6.12 31.53
CA LEU A 29 20.00 -6.37 31.89
C LEU A 29 19.30 -6.52 30.52
N ASP A 30 19.10 -7.77 30.11
CA ASP A 30 18.17 -8.08 29.04
C ASP A 30 16.81 -7.59 29.53
N LEU A 31 16.52 -6.34 29.24
CA LEU A 31 15.15 -5.81 29.41
C LEU A 31 14.28 -6.78 28.62
N PRO A 32 13.17 -7.27 29.22
CA PRO A 32 12.30 -8.19 28.51
C PRO A 32 11.95 -7.56 27.18
N GLN A 33 12.26 -8.27 26.10
CA GLN A 33 12.01 -7.78 24.75
C GLN A 33 10.51 -7.53 24.61
N ALA A 34 10.12 -6.28 24.42
CA ALA A 34 8.73 -5.93 24.20
C ALA A 34 8.31 -6.33 22.78
N TYR A 35 7.13 -6.83 22.64
CA TYR A 35 6.52 -7.26 21.40
C TYR A 35 5.26 -6.48 21.11
N PHE A 36 4.90 -6.36 19.83
CA PHE A 36 3.60 -5.90 19.38
C PHE A 36 2.97 -6.92 18.43
N GLY A 37 1.69 -6.77 18.18
CA GLY A 37 0.95 -7.55 17.20
C GLY A 37 -0.34 -6.86 16.82
N LEU A 38 -1.13 -7.51 15.98
CA LEU A 38 -2.50 -7.09 15.72
C LEU A 38 -3.42 -7.59 16.82
N HIS A 39 -4.57 -6.95 16.96
CA HIS A 39 -5.61 -7.39 17.87
C HIS A 39 -5.89 -8.89 17.69
N PRO A 40 -6.06 -9.68 18.78
CA PRO A 40 -6.17 -11.15 18.69
C PRO A 40 -7.25 -11.65 17.74
N PHE A 41 -8.36 -10.93 17.62
CA PHE A 41 -9.41 -11.30 16.67
C PHE A 41 -8.95 -11.17 15.22
N ILE A 42 -8.15 -10.17 14.87
CA ILE A 42 -7.59 -9.99 13.52
C ILE A 42 -6.58 -11.10 13.23
N GLU A 43 -5.72 -11.43 14.20
CA GLU A 43 -4.74 -12.50 14.06
C GLU A 43 -5.40 -13.87 13.88
N SER A 44 -6.55 -14.10 14.52
CA SER A 44 -7.31 -15.36 14.44
C SER A 44 -8.19 -15.47 13.20
N ASN A 45 -8.36 -14.37 12.43
CA ASN A 45 -9.20 -14.32 11.24
C ASN A 45 -8.43 -13.68 10.08
N PRO A 46 -7.30 -14.26 9.64
CA PRO A 46 -6.43 -13.66 8.63
C PRO A 46 -7.09 -13.53 7.25
N GLU A 47 -8.12 -14.33 6.99
CA GLU A 47 -8.90 -14.33 5.75
C GLU A 47 -10.03 -13.28 5.74
N ALA A 48 -10.31 -12.64 6.88
CA ALA A 48 -11.41 -11.68 7.00
C ALA A 48 -11.02 -10.27 6.52
N VAL A 49 -12.01 -9.54 6.07
CA VAL A 49 -11.93 -8.11 5.82
C VAL A 49 -12.71 -7.36 6.90
N PHE A 50 -12.03 -6.41 7.51
CA PHE A 50 -12.59 -5.54 8.55
C PHE A 50 -12.89 -4.18 7.95
N ILE A 51 -14.06 -3.62 8.24
CA ILE A 51 -14.52 -2.34 7.71
C ILE A 51 -14.90 -1.43 8.86
N ARG A 52 -14.23 -0.29 8.97
CA ARG A 52 -14.55 0.78 9.91
C ARG A 52 -15.30 1.89 9.20
N ARG A 53 -16.40 2.36 9.80
CA ARG A 53 -17.04 3.62 9.43
C ARG A 53 -16.34 4.76 10.14
N THR A 54 -15.90 5.77 9.39
CA THR A 54 -15.32 7.00 9.94
C THR A 54 -16.35 8.12 9.95
N HIS A 55 -16.09 9.19 10.70
CA HIS A 55 -17.04 10.28 10.90
C HIS A 55 -16.41 11.64 10.57
N VAL A 56 -15.84 11.75 9.37
CA VAL A 56 -15.25 13.00 8.87
C VAL A 56 -16.30 13.76 8.07
N ALA A 57 -16.60 14.99 8.48
CA ALA A 57 -17.65 15.79 7.84
C ALA A 57 -17.17 16.51 6.58
N HIS A 58 -15.89 16.91 6.53
CA HIS A 58 -15.34 17.70 5.44
C HIS A 58 -13.86 17.42 5.21
N LYS A 59 -13.40 17.53 3.96
CA LYS A 59 -12.01 17.32 3.56
C LYS A 59 -10.99 18.17 4.34
N MET A 60 -11.39 19.33 4.81
CA MET A 60 -10.54 20.23 5.61
C MET A 60 -10.54 19.91 7.10
N ASP A 61 -11.30 18.93 7.57
CA ASP A 61 -11.31 18.50 8.96
C ASP A 61 -10.12 17.62 9.27
N GLU A 62 -8.93 18.24 9.33
CA GLU A 62 -7.66 17.57 9.59
C GLU A 62 -7.68 16.87 10.96
N ALA A 63 -8.27 17.51 11.97
CA ALA A 63 -8.34 16.96 13.32
C ALA A 63 -9.16 15.67 13.37
N ALA A 64 -10.31 15.63 12.70
CA ALA A 64 -11.14 14.42 12.62
C ALA A 64 -10.39 13.28 11.89
N LYS A 65 -9.73 13.57 10.78
CA LYS A 65 -8.95 12.57 10.02
C LYS A 65 -7.80 12.00 10.84
N LEU A 66 -7.05 12.84 11.55
CA LEU A 66 -6.01 12.43 12.47
C LEU A 66 -6.55 11.53 13.57
N GLN A 67 -7.67 11.95 14.18
CA GLN A 67 -8.30 11.19 15.26
C GLN A 67 -8.80 9.82 14.77
N GLU A 68 -9.34 9.72 13.56
CA GLU A 68 -9.76 8.44 12.98
C GLU A 68 -8.56 7.47 12.81
N GLY A 69 -7.44 7.98 12.30
CA GLY A 69 -6.21 7.18 12.16
C GLY A 69 -5.65 6.72 13.50
N LEU A 70 -5.59 7.64 14.49
CA LEU A 70 -5.10 7.36 15.84
C LEU A 70 -5.98 6.34 16.57
N THR A 71 -7.30 6.53 16.50
CA THR A 71 -8.26 5.62 17.15
C THR A 71 -8.19 4.23 16.55
N LEU A 72 -8.20 4.13 15.22
CA LEU A 72 -8.05 2.84 14.55
C LEU A 72 -6.75 2.14 14.95
N ALA A 73 -5.63 2.86 14.95
CA ALA A 73 -4.34 2.28 15.30
C ALA A 73 -4.31 1.77 16.74
N ARG A 74 -4.88 2.50 17.70
CA ARG A 74 -5.01 2.08 19.11
C ARG A 74 -5.85 0.83 19.28
N GLU A 75 -6.85 0.64 18.42
CA GLU A 75 -7.74 -0.51 18.48
C GLU A 75 -7.13 -1.77 17.86
N ILE A 76 -6.31 -1.62 16.81
CA ILE A 76 -5.81 -2.77 16.04
C ILE A 76 -4.37 -3.18 16.37
N PHE A 77 -3.53 -2.26 16.87
CA PHE A 77 -2.16 -2.57 17.27
C PHE A 77 -2.08 -2.67 18.79
N VAL A 78 -1.61 -3.81 19.27
CA VAL A 78 -1.59 -4.10 20.72
C VAL A 78 -0.19 -4.51 21.16
N PRO A 79 0.20 -4.13 22.41
CA PRO A 79 1.35 -4.75 23.05
C PRO A 79 1.08 -6.23 23.29
N MET A 80 2.11 -7.05 23.22
CA MET A 80 2.02 -8.49 23.47
C MET A 80 2.96 -8.92 24.60
N ASP A 81 2.45 -9.74 25.52
CA ASP A 81 3.23 -10.32 26.63
C ASP A 81 4.06 -11.53 26.21
N ARG A 82 3.76 -12.10 25.04
CA ARG A 82 4.40 -13.29 24.50
C ARG A 82 5.00 -12.98 23.11
N PRO A 83 5.89 -13.87 22.60
CA PRO A 83 6.55 -13.64 21.33
C PRO A 83 5.57 -13.26 20.22
N GLY A 84 5.79 -12.08 19.68
CA GLY A 84 5.12 -11.48 18.54
C GLY A 84 6.17 -10.82 17.65
N ILE A 85 5.86 -9.65 17.09
CA ILE A 85 6.82 -8.87 16.33
C ILE A 85 7.59 -7.98 17.32
N PRO A 86 8.94 -8.09 17.40
CA PRO A 86 9.72 -7.25 18.30
C PRO A 86 9.50 -5.76 18.03
N VAL A 87 9.31 -4.95 19.07
CA VAL A 87 9.16 -3.49 18.93
C VAL A 87 10.41 -2.80 18.37
N THR A 88 11.52 -3.53 18.28
CA THR A 88 12.78 -3.09 17.65
C THR A 88 12.76 -3.21 16.12
N HIS A 89 11.75 -3.86 15.56
CA HIS A 89 11.58 -3.96 14.11
C HIS A 89 11.38 -2.58 13.47
N ARG A 90 11.78 -2.49 12.21
CA ARG A 90 11.53 -1.32 11.36
C ARG A 90 10.15 -1.47 10.72
N ILE A 91 9.31 -0.47 10.91
CA ILE A 91 7.99 -0.43 10.29
C ILE A 91 8.11 0.29 8.96
N VAL A 92 7.93 -0.44 7.89
CA VAL A 92 7.85 0.13 6.55
C VAL A 92 6.43 0.66 6.33
N LEU A 93 6.32 1.94 6.10
CA LEU A 93 5.07 2.64 5.84
C LEU A 93 4.95 2.91 4.34
N LYS A 94 3.91 2.33 3.72
CA LYS A 94 3.62 2.53 2.31
C LYS A 94 2.25 3.17 2.13
N PRO A 95 2.11 4.50 2.31
CA PRO A 95 0.89 5.18 1.91
C PRO A 95 0.77 5.20 0.38
N ASN A 96 -0.46 5.29 -0.13
CA ASN A 96 -0.65 5.57 -1.56
C ASN A 96 -0.22 6.99 -1.84
N PHE A 97 0.69 7.13 -2.79
CA PHE A 97 1.23 8.42 -3.15
C PHE A 97 1.24 8.62 -4.64
N MET A 98 0.30 9.41 -5.10
CA MET A 98 0.31 10.00 -6.45
C MET A 98 -0.36 11.35 -6.33
N SER A 99 0.25 12.38 -6.87
CA SER A 99 -0.17 13.72 -6.69
C SER A 99 -1.46 14.02 -7.41
N VAL A 100 -2.15 14.95 -6.84
CA VAL A 100 -2.24 16.30 -7.30
C VAL A 100 -2.88 17.26 -6.28
N HIS A 101 -3.20 16.76 -5.10
CA HIS A 101 -3.66 17.67 -4.06
C HIS A 101 -2.48 18.46 -3.50
N ASP A 102 -2.58 19.77 -3.59
CA ASP A 102 -1.68 20.71 -2.92
C ASP A 102 -2.34 21.21 -1.63
N LYS A 103 -1.70 20.98 -0.47
CA LYS A 103 -2.18 21.47 0.83
C LYS A 103 -2.40 22.99 0.86
N ASN A 104 -1.71 23.74 -0.02
CA ASN A 104 -1.84 25.18 -0.15
C ASN A 104 -3.01 25.61 -1.07
N ARG A 105 -3.73 24.65 -1.65
CA ARG A 105 -4.89 24.86 -2.51
C ARG A 105 -6.08 24.08 -1.99
N PRO A 106 -6.65 24.48 -0.85
CA PRO A 106 -7.69 23.72 -0.16
C PRO A 106 -8.99 23.57 -0.98
N ASP A 107 -9.19 24.44 -1.97
CA ASP A 107 -10.40 24.40 -2.82
C ASP A 107 -10.30 23.38 -3.97
N GLU A 108 -9.12 22.81 -4.22
CA GLU A 108 -8.97 21.77 -5.23
C GLU A 108 -9.71 20.49 -4.84
N GLU A 109 -10.50 19.96 -5.78
CA GLU A 109 -11.23 18.71 -5.60
C GLU A 109 -10.40 17.51 -6.05
N ASN A 110 -9.36 17.17 -5.30
CA ASN A 110 -8.50 16.04 -5.63
C ASN A 110 -7.86 15.38 -4.40
N TRP A 111 -8.54 15.47 -3.25
CA TRP A 111 -8.11 14.87 -2.00
C TRP A 111 -8.07 13.35 -2.07
N GLY A 112 -8.96 12.76 -2.86
CA GLY A 112 -9.04 11.31 -3.07
C GLY A 112 -7.91 10.72 -3.92
N THR A 113 -6.91 11.50 -4.39
CA THR A 113 -5.83 11.01 -5.26
C THR A 113 -4.76 10.21 -4.54
N GLY A 114 -4.58 10.39 -3.25
CA GLY A 114 -3.59 9.68 -2.42
C GLY A 114 -4.07 9.55 -0.98
N ALA A 115 -3.40 8.73 -0.20
CA ALA A 115 -3.68 8.56 1.22
C ALA A 115 -3.71 9.90 1.95
N ASP A 116 -4.63 10.05 2.90
CA ASP A 116 -4.76 11.27 3.68
C ASP A 116 -3.58 11.41 4.65
N PRO A 117 -2.84 12.54 4.64
CA PRO A 117 -1.68 12.72 5.48
C PRO A 117 -2.01 12.76 6.97
N GLN A 118 -3.16 13.31 7.36
CA GLN A 118 -3.55 13.36 8.77
C GLN A 118 -3.99 11.99 9.28
N PHE A 119 -4.72 11.21 8.48
CA PHE A 119 -5.01 9.82 8.83
C PHE A 119 -3.72 9.00 9.00
N TYR A 120 -2.78 9.14 8.06
CA TYR A 120 -1.45 8.51 8.14
C TYR A 120 -0.70 8.93 9.41
N GLU A 121 -0.71 10.22 9.75
CA GLU A 121 -0.11 10.74 10.98
C GLU A 121 -0.69 10.08 12.22
N GLY A 122 -2.03 10.03 12.31
CA GLY A 122 -2.73 9.39 13.42
C GLY A 122 -2.35 7.91 13.58
N VAL A 123 -2.24 7.17 12.48
CA VAL A 123 -1.80 5.77 12.50
C VAL A 123 -0.39 5.62 13.09
N ILE A 124 0.57 6.46 12.68
CA ILE A 124 1.93 6.42 13.25
C ILE A 124 1.93 6.76 14.73
N MET A 125 1.15 7.74 15.15
CA MET A 125 1.04 8.10 16.57
C MET A 125 0.57 6.90 17.40
N GLY A 126 -0.44 6.17 16.95
CA GLY A 126 -0.91 4.97 17.62
C GLY A 126 0.14 3.84 17.65
N LEU A 127 0.87 3.63 16.56
CA LEU A 127 2.00 2.68 16.51
C LEU A 127 3.12 3.07 17.51
N LYS A 128 3.36 4.35 17.73
CA LYS A 128 4.33 4.83 18.74
C LYS A 128 3.88 4.54 20.17
N GLU A 129 2.57 4.54 20.43
CA GLU A 129 2.02 4.23 21.74
C GLU A 129 2.27 2.77 22.14
N VAL A 130 2.28 1.83 21.19
CA VAL A 130 2.63 0.42 21.46
C VAL A 130 4.15 0.17 21.55
N GLY A 131 4.96 1.20 21.53
CA GLY A 131 6.40 1.11 21.76
C GLY A 131 7.28 1.15 20.50
N LEU A 132 6.71 1.17 19.33
CA LEU A 132 7.46 1.25 18.07
C LEU A 132 8.16 2.60 17.90
N ARG A 133 9.39 2.60 17.34
CA ARG A 133 10.23 3.80 17.22
C ARG A 133 10.94 3.92 15.87
N LYS A 134 11.02 2.86 15.08
CA LYS A 134 11.76 2.83 13.82
C LYS A 134 10.77 2.77 12.66
N PHE A 135 10.53 3.90 12.02
CA PHE A 135 9.61 4.04 10.90
C PHE A 135 10.36 4.44 9.64
N HIS A 136 10.00 3.82 8.52
CA HIS A 136 10.55 4.09 7.20
C HIS A 136 9.41 4.34 6.21
N PHE A 137 9.33 5.55 5.70
CA PHE A 137 8.43 5.91 4.61
C PHE A 137 9.10 5.52 3.29
N VAL A 138 8.48 4.63 2.54
CA VAL A 138 9.03 4.12 1.27
C VAL A 138 8.06 4.36 0.13
N GLU A 139 8.52 5.07 -0.89
CA GLU A 139 7.80 5.31 -2.14
C GLU A 139 8.79 5.47 -3.30
N ALA A 140 8.49 4.86 -4.43
CA ALA A 140 9.39 4.79 -5.58
C ALA A 140 9.51 6.09 -6.36
N ASP A 141 8.54 6.98 -6.27
CA ASP A 141 8.45 8.10 -7.18
C ASP A 141 7.95 9.39 -6.51
N VAL A 142 8.14 10.51 -7.21
CA VAL A 142 7.49 11.80 -6.99
C VAL A 142 7.80 12.50 -5.67
N TYR A 143 9.06 12.49 -5.23
CA TYR A 143 9.54 13.15 -4.01
C TYR A 143 9.04 14.60 -3.83
N TYR A 144 9.00 15.40 -4.92
CA TYR A 144 8.52 16.79 -4.84
C TYR A 144 7.06 16.90 -4.36
N LEU A 145 6.27 15.86 -4.59
CA LEU A 145 4.87 15.81 -4.19
C LEU A 145 4.69 15.53 -2.70
N TRP A 146 5.66 14.87 -2.07
CA TRP A 146 5.61 14.61 -0.64
C TRP A 146 5.53 15.91 0.17
N ASN A 147 6.26 16.95 -0.27
CA ASN A 147 6.18 18.29 0.30
C ASN A 147 4.79 18.90 0.12
N VAL A 148 4.29 18.85 -1.11
CA VAL A 148 3.03 19.47 -1.50
C VAL A 148 1.86 18.91 -0.65
N ARG A 149 1.90 17.62 -0.35
CA ARG A 149 0.87 16.96 0.48
C ARG A 149 1.10 17.05 1.99
N GLY A 150 2.25 17.52 2.44
CA GLY A 150 2.56 17.66 3.86
C GLY A 150 3.20 16.44 4.52
N PHE A 151 3.49 15.36 3.78
CA PHE A 151 4.12 14.15 4.34
C PHE A 151 5.52 14.40 4.86
N VAL A 152 6.30 15.31 4.25
CA VAL A 152 7.65 15.62 4.70
C VAL A 152 7.63 16.22 6.10
N ASP A 153 6.76 17.20 6.35
CA ASP A 153 6.64 17.85 7.66
C ASP A 153 6.19 16.83 8.75
N ILE A 154 5.22 15.96 8.41
CA ILE A 154 4.75 14.90 9.31
C ILE A 154 5.87 13.92 9.62
N ASN A 155 6.55 13.42 8.60
CA ASN A 155 7.62 12.44 8.76
C ASN A 155 8.78 12.99 9.59
N GLN A 156 9.22 14.24 9.35
CA GLN A 156 10.27 14.89 10.11
C GLN A 156 9.86 15.04 11.59
N ARG A 157 8.66 15.53 11.85
CA ARG A 157 8.13 15.72 13.21
C ARG A 157 7.99 14.40 13.97
N LEU A 158 7.62 13.34 13.28
CA LEU A 158 7.46 12.01 13.87
C LEU A 158 8.74 11.17 13.86
N GLY A 159 9.85 11.66 13.33
CA GLY A 159 11.11 10.91 13.25
C GLY A 159 11.05 9.70 12.32
N VAL A 160 10.27 9.80 11.24
CA VAL A 160 10.18 8.77 10.19
C VAL A 160 11.32 8.98 9.20
N VAL A 161 12.09 7.95 8.94
CA VAL A 161 13.13 7.95 7.90
C VAL A 161 12.45 7.88 6.54
N MET A 162 12.78 8.79 5.65
CA MET A 162 12.27 8.80 4.29
C MET A 162 13.35 8.27 3.35
N ASN A 163 13.01 7.31 2.48
CA ASN A 163 13.87 7.02 1.35
C ASN A 163 13.75 8.16 0.35
N GLU A 164 14.86 8.72 -0.05
CA GLU A 164 14.88 9.76 -1.08
C GLU A 164 15.13 9.10 -2.45
N PRO A 165 14.08 8.79 -3.23
CA PRO A 165 14.26 8.32 -4.59
C PRO A 165 14.90 9.44 -5.40
N ASP A 166 15.79 9.10 -6.32
CA ASP A 166 16.35 10.09 -7.23
C ASP A 166 15.21 10.78 -7.99
N ARG A 167 15.30 12.11 -8.08
CA ARG A 167 14.35 12.95 -8.84
C ARG A 167 14.25 12.61 -10.32
N ARG A 168 15.08 11.67 -10.80
CA ARG A 168 15.09 11.17 -12.18
C ARG A 168 14.69 9.70 -12.20
N PRO A 169 13.40 9.36 -12.22
CA PRO A 169 12.89 8.00 -12.04
C PRO A 169 13.36 6.99 -13.13
N ARG A 170 14.01 7.45 -14.19
CA ARG A 170 14.39 6.61 -15.34
C ARG A 170 15.79 6.03 -15.30
N HIS A 171 16.57 6.31 -14.27
CA HIS A 171 17.95 5.84 -14.17
C HIS A 171 18.11 4.94 -12.96
N PHE A 172 18.34 3.67 -13.22
CA PHE A 172 18.78 2.72 -12.21
C PHE A 172 20.18 3.13 -11.71
N ARG A 173 20.36 3.15 -10.38
CA ARG A 173 21.65 3.39 -9.74
C ARG A 173 22.01 2.22 -8.84
N GLU A 174 23.13 1.58 -9.12
CA GLU A 174 23.67 0.51 -8.26
C GLU A 174 23.99 1.00 -6.83
N SER A 175 24.17 2.32 -6.64
CA SER A 175 24.42 2.93 -5.33
C SER A 175 23.18 3.02 -4.43
N TRP A 176 21.98 2.69 -4.92
CA TRP A 176 20.81 2.65 -4.08
C TRP A 176 20.83 1.45 -3.16
N GLU A 177 20.52 1.67 -1.89
CA GLU A 177 20.30 0.58 -0.96
C GLU A 177 19.01 -0.16 -1.34
N MET A 178 19.14 -1.40 -1.74
CA MET A 178 18.03 -2.21 -2.23
C MET A 178 18.17 -3.68 -1.87
N ASN A 179 17.04 -4.35 -1.75
CA ASN A 179 16.93 -5.78 -1.55
C ASN A 179 16.34 -6.45 -2.76
N TRP A 180 16.97 -7.54 -3.20
CA TRP A 180 16.52 -8.35 -4.30
C TRP A 180 15.70 -9.54 -3.81
N SER A 181 14.50 -9.69 -4.32
CA SER A 181 13.65 -10.86 -4.09
C SER A 181 13.58 -11.71 -5.35
N THR A 182 13.91 -13.00 -5.23
CA THR A 182 13.72 -13.98 -6.32
C THR A 182 12.24 -14.36 -6.38
N VAL A 183 11.65 -14.27 -7.56
CA VAL A 183 10.22 -14.53 -7.79
C VAL A 183 10.04 -16.01 -8.13
N PRO A 184 9.30 -16.77 -7.31
CA PRO A 184 8.95 -18.14 -7.64
C PRO A 184 7.95 -18.13 -8.81
N ASP A 185 8.09 -19.09 -9.73
CA ASP A 185 7.19 -19.26 -10.89
C ASP A 185 6.95 -17.95 -11.67
N ALA A 186 8.04 -17.22 -11.88
CA ALA A 186 8.03 -15.89 -12.49
C ALA A 186 7.45 -15.89 -13.91
N VAL A 187 6.46 -15.04 -14.15
CA VAL A 187 5.95 -14.80 -15.49
C VAL A 187 6.74 -13.70 -16.19
N ILE A 188 6.98 -12.59 -15.53
CA ILE A 188 7.74 -11.45 -16.09
C ILE A 188 9.09 -11.29 -15.40
N PHE A 189 9.10 -11.12 -14.08
CA PHE A 189 10.32 -10.85 -13.33
C PHE A 189 10.87 -12.10 -12.62
N LYS A 190 12.07 -12.53 -12.95
CA LYS A 190 12.78 -13.57 -12.19
C LYS A 190 13.24 -13.09 -10.83
N ARG A 191 13.52 -11.81 -10.71
CA ARG A 191 13.82 -11.13 -9.45
C ARG A 191 13.40 -9.66 -9.51
N ILE A 192 13.07 -9.10 -8.35
CA ILE A 192 12.56 -7.74 -8.22
C ILE A 192 13.37 -7.01 -7.13
N PRO A 193 13.90 -5.80 -7.42
CA PRO A 193 14.56 -4.97 -6.41
C PRO A 193 13.54 -4.11 -5.67
N HIS A 194 13.66 -4.08 -4.35
CA HIS A 194 12.89 -3.21 -3.47
C HIS A 194 13.81 -2.20 -2.80
N TYR A 195 13.34 -0.99 -2.55
CA TYR A 195 14.08 -0.06 -1.70
C TYR A 195 14.26 -0.63 -0.29
N ALA A 196 15.47 -0.51 0.26
CA ALA A 196 15.69 -0.87 1.65
C ALA A 196 14.83 0.02 2.57
N PRO A 197 14.28 -0.50 3.67
CA PRO A 197 14.46 -1.84 4.22
C PRO A 197 13.35 -2.86 3.86
N VAL A 198 12.61 -2.66 2.77
CA VAL A 198 11.51 -3.56 2.36
C VAL A 198 12.00 -5.00 2.28
N ASN A 199 11.22 -5.94 2.82
CA ASN A 199 11.50 -7.39 2.86
C ASN A 199 12.75 -7.82 3.65
N GLU A 200 13.41 -6.93 4.39
CA GLU A 200 14.48 -7.32 5.30
C GLU A 200 13.92 -8.09 6.52
N PRO A 201 14.74 -8.96 7.16
CA PRO A 201 14.23 -9.86 8.21
C PRO A 201 13.61 -9.15 9.42
N ASP A 202 14.09 -7.95 9.77
CA ASP A 202 13.65 -7.17 10.91
C ASP A 202 12.65 -6.06 10.49
N THR A 203 11.89 -6.27 9.43
CA THR A 203 10.89 -5.32 8.94
C THR A 203 9.47 -5.86 9.02
N TRP A 204 8.53 -4.94 9.17
CA TRP A 204 7.10 -5.19 9.11
C TRP A 204 6.45 -4.11 8.25
N LEU A 205 5.71 -4.53 7.22
CA LEU A 205 5.11 -3.63 6.23
C LEU A 205 3.67 -3.30 6.60
N LEU A 206 3.38 -2.01 6.72
CA LEU A 206 2.03 -1.44 6.75
C LEU A 206 1.74 -0.74 5.42
N ASN A 207 0.83 -1.31 4.66
CA ASN A 207 0.35 -0.79 3.40
C ASN A 207 -0.92 0.04 3.63
N ILE A 208 -0.92 1.34 3.30
CA ILE A 208 -2.08 2.25 3.42
C ILE A 208 -2.46 2.73 2.02
N ALA A 209 -3.23 1.92 1.32
CA ALA A 209 -3.70 2.23 -0.02
C ALA A 209 -4.81 3.30 0.00
N LYS A 210 -5.01 3.98 -1.12
CA LYS A 210 -6.14 4.87 -1.34
C LYS A 210 -7.27 4.17 -2.08
N TRP A 211 -8.50 4.41 -1.66
CA TRP A 211 -9.67 3.89 -2.36
C TRP A 211 -10.00 4.77 -3.56
N LYS A 212 -9.46 4.43 -4.73
CA LYS A 212 -9.63 5.23 -5.95
C LYS A 212 -9.61 4.42 -7.22
N ALA A 213 -10.21 4.97 -8.28
CA ALA A 213 -10.11 4.44 -9.64
C ALA A 213 -8.68 4.43 -10.17
N HIS A 214 -8.42 3.59 -11.16
CA HIS A 214 -7.15 3.44 -11.85
C HIS A 214 -7.34 2.73 -13.19
N GLY A 215 -6.33 2.77 -14.07
CA GLY A 215 -6.32 2.00 -15.32
C GLY A 215 -6.39 0.48 -15.15
N MET A 216 -6.07 -0.05 -13.97
CA MET A 216 -6.31 -1.45 -13.57
C MET A 216 -7.67 -1.67 -12.89
N CYS A 217 -8.64 -0.91 -13.22
CA CYS A 217 -9.93 -0.73 -12.57
C CYS A 217 -9.83 0.14 -11.31
N MET A 218 -9.16 -0.29 -10.27
CA MET A 218 -8.91 0.50 -9.07
C MET A 218 -7.47 0.39 -8.58
N SER A 219 -6.98 1.44 -7.91
CA SER A 219 -5.73 1.44 -7.18
C SER A 219 -6.02 1.06 -5.73
N LEU A 220 -5.79 -0.19 -5.38
CA LEU A 220 -6.01 -0.73 -4.05
C LEU A 220 -4.69 -1.22 -3.45
N SER A 221 -4.72 -2.16 -2.50
CA SER A 221 -3.54 -2.54 -1.74
C SER A 221 -2.47 -3.23 -2.60
N VAL A 222 -2.86 -4.14 -3.49
CA VAL A 222 -1.96 -4.84 -4.42
C VAL A 222 -1.23 -3.85 -5.33
N LYS A 223 -1.98 -2.90 -5.93
CA LYS A 223 -1.39 -1.88 -6.79
C LYS A 223 -0.50 -0.91 -6.01
N ASN A 224 -0.87 -0.59 -4.78
CA ASN A 224 -0.12 0.37 -3.96
C ASN A 224 1.29 -0.13 -3.63
N GLU A 225 1.47 -1.42 -3.37
CA GLU A 225 2.78 -2.00 -3.05
C GLU A 225 3.79 -1.90 -4.20
N GLN A 226 3.35 -1.69 -5.44
CA GLN A 226 4.26 -1.48 -6.57
C GLN A 226 5.21 -0.29 -6.36
N GLY A 227 4.80 0.71 -5.58
CA GLY A 227 5.66 1.83 -5.19
C GLY A 227 6.80 1.48 -4.21
N LEU A 228 6.94 0.22 -3.82
CA LEU A 228 8.09 -0.28 -3.05
C LEU A 228 9.23 -0.79 -3.94
N VAL A 229 8.96 -0.95 -5.23
CA VAL A 229 9.91 -1.44 -6.24
C VAL A 229 10.79 -0.30 -6.71
N VAL A 230 12.07 -0.58 -6.85
CA VAL A 230 13.08 0.40 -7.31
C VAL A 230 12.82 0.79 -8.77
N ASN A 231 12.92 2.09 -9.07
CA ASN A 231 12.93 2.58 -10.44
C ASN A 231 14.16 2.07 -11.20
N PRO A 232 14.06 1.68 -12.47
CA PRO A 232 12.88 1.76 -13.36
C PRO A 232 11.95 0.55 -13.32
N TYR A 233 12.19 -0.43 -12.44
CA TYR A 233 11.35 -1.65 -12.33
C TYR A 233 9.90 -1.31 -11.97
N VAL A 234 9.65 -0.21 -11.23
CA VAL A 234 8.30 0.27 -10.91
C VAL A 234 7.57 0.85 -12.13
N GLU A 235 8.27 1.53 -13.03
CA GLU A 235 7.68 2.18 -14.22
C GLU A 235 6.96 1.21 -15.16
N PHE A 236 7.01 -0.02 -14.81
CA PHE A 236 6.24 -1.04 -15.45
C PHE A 236 4.72 -0.90 -15.28
N CYS A 237 4.23 0.23 -14.88
CA CYS A 237 2.83 0.58 -15.07
C CYS A 237 2.43 0.67 -16.56
N SER A 238 3.36 0.66 -17.50
CA SER A 238 3.12 0.98 -18.91
C SER A 238 3.10 -0.20 -19.89
N GLY A 239 2.93 -1.43 -19.42
CA GLY A 239 2.63 -2.57 -20.32
C GLY A 239 3.78 -3.07 -21.20
N TRP A 240 3.53 -3.26 -22.51
CA TRP A 240 4.39 -3.98 -23.45
C TRP A 240 5.83 -3.48 -23.62
N ARG A 241 6.09 -2.20 -23.50
CA ARG A 241 7.45 -1.66 -23.60
C ARG A 241 8.48 -2.43 -22.79
N MET A 242 8.00 -3.14 -21.84
CA MET A 242 8.76 -3.75 -20.79
C MET A 242 9.08 -5.20 -21.03
N VAL A 243 8.28 -5.88 -21.82
CA VAL A 243 8.58 -7.22 -22.25
C VAL A 243 9.41 -7.19 -23.54
N THR A 244 9.17 -6.21 -24.42
CA THR A 244 9.81 -6.11 -25.73
C THR A 244 10.91 -5.05 -25.85
N GLY A 245 10.91 -4.03 -25.00
CA GLY A 245 11.86 -2.90 -25.00
C GLY A 245 12.62 -2.73 -23.69
N VAL A 246 12.89 -3.83 -23.00
CA VAL A 246 13.60 -3.85 -21.72
C VAL A 246 15.01 -3.30 -21.86
N PRO A 247 15.43 -2.34 -21.03
CA PRO A 247 16.81 -1.89 -20.97
C PRO A 247 17.80 -3.05 -20.78
N GLU A 248 18.98 -2.95 -21.37
CA GLU A 248 19.98 -4.03 -21.36
C GLU A 248 20.28 -4.56 -19.95
N PHE A 249 20.44 -3.66 -18.98
CA PHE A 249 20.76 -4.04 -17.59
C PHE A 249 19.63 -4.81 -16.87
N MET A 250 18.38 -4.73 -17.38
CA MET A 250 17.24 -5.46 -16.82
C MET A 250 17.00 -6.82 -17.47
N LYS A 251 17.59 -7.09 -18.64
CA LYS A 251 17.33 -8.33 -19.40
C LYS A 251 17.61 -9.59 -18.59
N ALA A 252 18.63 -9.56 -17.74
CA ALA A 252 18.96 -10.68 -16.87
C ALA A 252 17.85 -11.00 -15.86
N ASP A 253 17.03 -10.02 -15.51
CA ASP A 253 15.97 -10.11 -14.49
C ASP A 253 14.60 -10.44 -15.08
N ILE A 254 14.46 -10.36 -16.39
CA ILE A 254 13.22 -10.70 -17.10
C ILE A 254 13.24 -12.17 -17.51
N ASN A 255 12.07 -12.80 -17.41
CA ASN A 255 11.87 -14.14 -17.95
C ASN A 255 11.91 -14.10 -19.49
N PRO A 256 12.84 -14.80 -20.15
CA PRO A 256 12.97 -14.79 -21.60
C PRO A 256 11.72 -15.32 -22.33
N ASN A 257 10.89 -16.09 -21.63
CA ASN A 257 9.65 -16.66 -22.15
C ASN A 257 8.40 -15.84 -21.76
N ALA A 258 8.56 -14.68 -21.13
CA ALA A 258 7.46 -13.87 -20.61
C ALA A 258 6.34 -13.66 -21.62
N GLU A 259 6.69 -13.24 -22.85
CA GLU A 259 5.70 -12.99 -23.91
C GLU A 259 4.89 -14.25 -24.24
N ALA A 260 5.56 -15.38 -24.43
CA ALA A 260 4.89 -16.63 -24.79
C ALA A 260 3.96 -17.12 -23.67
N VAL A 261 4.39 -16.97 -22.40
CA VAL A 261 3.58 -17.32 -21.24
C VAL A 261 2.34 -16.43 -21.15
N ILE A 262 2.51 -15.12 -21.27
CA ILE A 262 1.39 -14.15 -21.19
C ILE A 262 0.40 -14.40 -22.34
N ARG A 263 0.88 -14.63 -23.58
CA ARG A 263 0.01 -14.96 -24.72
C ARG A 263 -0.83 -16.22 -24.45
N LYS A 264 -0.24 -17.24 -23.85
CA LYS A 264 -0.96 -18.47 -23.50
C LYS A 264 -2.11 -18.19 -22.52
N PHE A 265 -1.89 -17.38 -21.50
CA PHE A 265 -2.95 -16.95 -20.58
C PHE A 265 -4.00 -16.13 -21.31
N PHE A 266 -3.58 -15.11 -22.05
CA PHE A 266 -4.48 -14.26 -22.82
C PHE A 266 -5.38 -15.05 -23.76
N ASP A 267 -4.81 -15.94 -24.60
CA ASP A 267 -5.56 -16.77 -25.53
C ASP A 267 -6.56 -17.70 -24.80
N ARG A 268 -6.20 -18.17 -23.61
CA ARG A 268 -7.12 -18.92 -22.74
C ARG A 268 -8.29 -18.04 -22.32
N HIS A 269 -8.02 -16.83 -21.84
CA HIS A 269 -9.05 -15.92 -21.36
C HIS A 269 -9.97 -15.45 -22.48
N VAL A 270 -9.45 -15.25 -23.68
CA VAL A 270 -10.27 -14.99 -24.89
C VAL A 270 -11.20 -16.18 -25.19
N ARG A 271 -10.68 -17.42 -25.16
CA ARG A 271 -11.52 -18.62 -25.38
C ARG A 271 -12.58 -18.81 -24.30
N LEU A 272 -12.32 -18.39 -23.05
CA LEU A 272 -13.28 -18.39 -21.97
C LEU A 272 -14.33 -17.28 -22.07
N GLN A 273 -14.22 -16.46 -23.11
CA GLN A 273 -15.16 -15.36 -23.43
C GLN A 273 -15.39 -14.38 -22.27
N TYR A 274 -14.31 -13.98 -21.61
CA TYR A 274 -14.42 -12.90 -20.64
C TYR A 274 -14.82 -11.62 -21.36
N ARG A 275 -15.96 -11.07 -20.99
CA ARG A 275 -16.67 -10.03 -21.71
C ARG A 275 -15.80 -8.82 -22.10
N ARG A 276 -14.95 -8.38 -21.18
CA ARG A 276 -14.14 -7.17 -21.42
C ARG A 276 -12.88 -7.42 -22.26
N TYR A 277 -12.62 -8.65 -22.65
CA TYR A 277 -11.51 -8.98 -23.55
C TYR A 277 -11.76 -8.58 -25.01
N GLU A 278 -13.00 -8.19 -25.36
CA GLU A 278 -13.35 -7.60 -26.65
C GLU A 278 -13.01 -6.09 -26.74
N SER A 279 -12.60 -5.47 -25.65
CA SER A 279 -12.28 -4.03 -25.61
C SER A 279 -11.13 -3.69 -26.56
N GLN A 280 -11.31 -2.57 -27.29
CA GLN A 280 -10.30 -1.96 -28.17
C GLN A 280 -9.67 -0.71 -27.53
N ALA A 281 -9.83 -0.52 -26.21
CA ALA A 281 -9.28 0.62 -25.52
C ALA A 281 -7.74 0.71 -25.62
N GLU A 282 -7.19 1.90 -25.43
CA GLU A 282 -5.74 2.14 -25.41
C GLU A 282 -5.03 1.22 -24.40
N LEU A 283 -5.60 1.06 -23.21
CA LEU A 283 -5.19 0.04 -22.26
C LEU A 283 -5.89 -1.29 -22.60
N SER A 284 -5.44 -1.92 -23.66
CA SER A 284 -6.05 -3.14 -24.21
C SER A 284 -6.09 -4.30 -23.20
N PRO A 285 -6.92 -5.33 -23.43
CA PRO A 285 -6.92 -6.53 -22.62
C PRO A 285 -5.54 -7.18 -22.48
N MET A 286 -4.71 -7.18 -23.52
CA MET A 286 -3.34 -7.68 -23.46
C MET A 286 -2.47 -6.82 -22.54
N HIS A 287 -2.63 -5.51 -22.54
CA HIS A 287 -1.95 -4.62 -21.61
C HIS A 287 -2.32 -4.93 -20.16
N GLN A 288 -3.60 -5.13 -19.90
CA GLN A 288 -4.10 -5.49 -18.56
C GLN A 288 -3.58 -6.86 -18.12
N GLU A 289 -3.43 -7.81 -19.04
CA GLU A 289 -2.85 -9.12 -18.79
C GLU A 289 -1.40 -9.02 -18.30
N ILE A 290 -0.59 -8.24 -19.02
CA ILE A 290 0.81 -7.97 -18.64
C ILE A 290 0.87 -7.31 -17.26
N TRP A 291 0.03 -6.33 -17.05
CA TRP A 291 0.01 -5.57 -15.80
C TRP A 291 -0.36 -6.44 -14.60
N ALA A 292 -1.37 -7.30 -14.75
CA ALA A 292 -1.79 -8.24 -13.74
C ALA A 292 -0.70 -9.29 -13.42
N HIS A 293 -0.05 -9.86 -14.45
CA HIS A 293 1.05 -10.81 -14.22
C HIS A 293 2.22 -10.17 -13.48
N LYS A 294 2.57 -8.93 -13.82
CA LYS A 294 3.60 -8.18 -13.11
C LYS A 294 3.23 -7.94 -11.64
N ALA A 295 1.99 -7.52 -11.39
CA ALA A 295 1.50 -7.34 -10.03
C ALA A 295 1.55 -8.66 -9.25
N CYS A 296 1.19 -9.77 -9.86
CA CYS A 296 1.27 -11.10 -9.27
C CYS A 296 2.71 -11.55 -8.99
N ASP A 297 3.66 -11.31 -9.91
CA ASP A 297 5.08 -11.57 -9.65
C ASP A 297 5.54 -10.80 -8.39
N HIS A 298 5.20 -9.54 -8.30
CA HIS A 298 5.54 -8.72 -7.15
C HIS A 298 4.89 -9.25 -5.86
N MET A 299 3.59 -9.53 -5.90
CA MET A 299 2.85 -10.01 -4.72
C MET A 299 3.34 -11.36 -4.19
N SER A 300 3.93 -12.20 -5.04
CA SER A 300 4.46 -13.51 -4.63
C SER A 300 5.68 -13.40 -3.70
N VAL A 301 6.33 -12.23 -3.65
CA VAL A 301 7.52 -11.99 -2.83
C VAL A 301 7.28 -10.97 -1.70
N MET A 302 6.13 -10.30 -1.67
CA MET A 302 5.84 -9.27 -0.66
C MET A 302 5.35 -9.85 0.66
N LYS A 303 6.02 -9.45 1.74
CA LYS A 303 5.69 -9.82 3.12
C LYS A 303 4.93 -8.67 3.79
N THR A 304 3.65 -8.54 3.48
CA THR A 304 2.79 -7.49 4.04
C THR A 304 2.29 -7.91 5.42
N GLY A 305 2.51 -7.07 6.42
CA GLY A 305 2.03 -7.30 7.78
C GLY A 305 0.55 -7.00 7.95
N LEU A 306 0.13 -5.84 7.40
CA LEU A 306 -1.27 -5.43 7.32
C LEU A 306 -1.47 -4.56 6.09
N ALA A 307 -2.53 -4.79 5.35
CA ALA A 307 -3.00 -3.93 4.28
C ALA A 307 -4.24 -3.14 4.73
N MET A 308 -4.27 -1.85 4.40
CA MET A 308 -5.40 -0.94 4.62
C MET A 308 -5.79 -0.26 3.31
N ILE A 309 -7.07 0.00 3.14
CA ILE A 309 -7.62 0.89 2.12
C ILE A 309 -8.26 2.07 2.83
N GLU A 310 -7.63 3.23 2.73
CA GLU A 310 -8.18 4.48 3.26
C GLU A 310 -9.15 5.07 2.25
N GLY A 311 -10.41 5.18 2.63
CA GLY A 311 -11.53 5.70 1.87
C GLY A 311 -12.35 6.69 2.68
N ILE A 312 -11.72 7.54 3.49
CA ILE A 312 -12.43 8.71 4.06
C ILE A 312 -12.94 9.56 2.90
N TYR A 313 -12.05 9.87 1.96
CA TYR A 313 -12.37 10.38 0.63
C TYR A 313 -11.87 9.40 -0.41
N SER A 314 -12.71 9.01 -1.33
CA SER A 314 -12.38 8.19 -2.50
C SER A 314 -12.38 9.04 -3.76
N ARG A 315 -11.85 8.52 -4.87
CA ARG A 315 -11.83 9.23 -6.16
C ARG A 315 -12.17 8.31 -7.31
N ASP A 316 -13.02 8.78 -8.20
CA ASP A 316 -13.36 8.12 -9.45
C ASP A 316 -12.52 8.62 -10.65
N GLY A 317 -12.94 8.31 -11.87
CA GLY A 317 -12.34 8.76 -13.12
C GLY A 317 -11.04 8.04 -13.46
N ASP A 318 -9.98 8.79 -13.74
CA ASP A 318 -8.62 8.23 -13.91
C ASP A 318 -7.90 7.98 -12.60
N GLY A 319 -8.51 8.40 -11.47
CA GLY A 319 -7.93 8.35 -10.14
C GLY A 319 -6.88 9.44 -9.88
N PHE A 320 -6.73 10.40 -10.80
CA PHE A 320 -5.75 11.48 -10.77
C PHE A 320 -6.40 12.82 -11.12
N GLY A 321 -6.08 13.38 -12.30
CA GLY A 321 -6.53 14.69 -12.74
C GLY A 321 -8.01 14.74 -13.16
N GLN A 322 -8.51 13.65 -13.75
CA GLN A 322 -9.89 13.56 -14.24
C GLN A 322 -10.70 12.67 -13.31
N GLY A 323 -11.72 13.24 -12.67
CA GLY A 323 -12.58 12.51 -11.74
C GLY A 323 -13.10 13.41 -10.63
N GLN A 324 -13.91 12.84 -9.75
CA GLN A 324 -14.51 13.51 -8.62
C GLN A 324 -14.14 12.82 -7.30
N ASP A 325 -14.04 13.63 -6.26
CA ASP A 325 -13.89 13.11 -4.91
C ASP A 325 -15.26 12.80 -4.30
N HIS A 326 -15.31 11.68 -3.58
CA HIS A 326 -16.51 11.23 -2.88
C HIS A 326 -16.18 11.09 -1.39
N LEU A 327 -16.99 11.69 -0.52
CA LEU A 327 -16.92 11.44 0.92
C LEU A 327 -17.55 10.07 1.20
N THR A 328 -16.72 9.08 1.41
CA THR A 328 -17.17 7.69 1.58
C THR A 328 -17.09 7.18 3.00
N ASN A 329 -16.23 7.77 3.84
CA ASN A 329 -16.11 7.47 5.26
C ASN A 329 -15.99 5.96 5.58
N LEU A 330 -15.20 5.24 4.79
CA LEU A 330 -14.86 3.84 5.04
C LEU A 330 -13.35 3.66 5.08
N VAL A 331 -12.88 2.92 6.08
CA VAL A 331 -11.51 2.37 6.10
C VAL A 331 -11.63 0.86 6.19
N MET A 332 -10.98 0.16 5.29
CA MET A 332 -10.98 -1.30 5.22
C MET A 332 -9.57 -1.82 5.51
N PHE A 333 -9.46 -2.96 6.17
CA PHE A 333 -8.15 -3.57 6.43
C PHE A 333 -8.24 -5.09 6.52
N SER A 334 -7.13 -5.76 6.21
CA SER A 334 -7.01 -7.22 6.25
C SER A 334 -5.55 -7.65 6.25
N LYS A 335 -5.28 -8.86 6.71
CA LYS A 335 -4.00 -9.56 6.50
C LYS A 335 -3.89 -10.12 5.08
N ASP A 336 -5.02 -10.41 4.43
CA ASP A 336 -5.10 -10.85 3.03
C ASP A 336 -5.43 -9.67 2.10
N LYS A 337 -4.45 -9.23 1.36
CA LYS A 337 -4.56 -8.07 0.46
C LYS A 337 -5.44 -8.34 -0.78
N PHE A 338 -5.51 -9.58 -1.28
CA PHE A 338 -6.38 -9.88 -2.43
C PHE A 338 -7.85 -9.90 -2.03
N ARG A 339 -8.17 -10.48 -0.87
CA ARG A 339 -9.53 -10.44 -0.32
C ARG A 339 -9.94 -9.01 0.03
N LEU A 340 -9.02 -8.23 0.61
CA LEU A 340 -9.23 -6.81 0.87
C LEU A 340 -9.55 -6.03 -0.42
N ASP A 341 -8.76 -6.26 -1.47
CA ASP A 341 -8.93 -5.58 -2.76
C ASP A 341 -10.23 -6.04 -3.45
N ALA A 342 -10.63 -7.31 -3.33
CA ALA A 342 -11.91 -7.78 -3.86
C ALA A 342 -13.10 -7.07 -3.19
N ILE A 343 -13.08 -6.89 -1.87
CA ILE A 343 -14.11 -6.13 -1.16
C ILE A 343 -14.06 -4.65 -1.53
N GLY A 344 -12.87 -4.04 -1.55
CA GLY A 344 -12.69 -2.65 -1.97
C GLY A 344 -13.17 -2.40 -3.41
N MET A 345 -12.96 -3.37 -4.31
CA MET A 345 -13.45 -3.36 -5.68
C MET A 345 -14.97 -3.38 -5.73
N TYR A 346 -15.60 -4.35 -5.04
CA TYR A 346 -17.05 -4.49 -5.00
C TYR A 346 -17.74 -3.26 -4.41
N LEU A 347 -17.26 -2.77 -3.27
CA LEU A 347 -17.79 -1.56 -2.63
C LEU A 347 -17.54 -0.31 -3.47
N GLY A 348 -16.51 -0.30 -4.32
CA GLY A 348 -16.24 0.73 -5.33
C GLY A 348 -17.18 0.71 -6.55
N GLY A 349 -18.15 -0.22 -6.57
CA GLY A 349 -19.15 -0.31 -7.63
C GLY A 349 -18.82 -1.31 -8.74
N HIS A 350 -17.70 -2.05 -8.62
CA HIS A 350 -17.23 -2.98 -9.65
C HIS A 350 -17.43 -4.44 -9.23
N GLU A 351 -17.46 -5.33 -10.21
CA GLU A 351 -17.51 -6.77 -9.99
C GLU A 351 -16.07 -7.35 -10.11
N PRO A 352 -15.48 -7.87 -9.02
CA PRO A 352 -14.10 -8.36 -9.04
C PRO A 352 -13.85 -9.42 -10.11
N GLY A 353 -14.83 -10.27 -10.38
CA GLY A 353 -14.76 -11.31 -11.42
C GLY A 353 -14.50 -10.78 -12.83
N ASN A 354 -14.84 -9.52 -13.11
CA ASN A 354 -14.61 -8.89 -14.40
C ASN A 354 -13.22 -8.23 -14.51
N VAL A 355 -12.43 -8.25 -13.44
CA VAL A 355 -11.09 -7.67 -13.41
C VAL A 355 -10.04 -8.77 -13.48
N ASN A 356 -9.20 -8.72 -14.52
CA ASN A 356 -8.26 -9.80 -14.81
C ASN A 356 -7.22 -10.06 -13.70
N LEU A 357 -6.86 -9.05 -12.92
CA LEU A 357 -5.94 -9.20 -11.79
C LEU A 357 -6.36 -10.32 -10.84
N PHE A 358 -7.64 -10.36 -10.47
CA PHE A 358 -8.14 -11.36 -9.51
C PHE A 358 -8.16 -12.78 -10.08
N ARG A 359 -8.56 -12.90 -11.34
CA ARG A 359 -8.53 -14.21 -12.03
C ARG A 359 -7.11 -14.75 -12.14
N ILE A 360 -6.18 -13.92 -12.58
CA ILE A 360 -4.76 -14.28 -12.71
C ILE A 360 -4.15 -14.59 -11.34
N ALA A 361 -4.47 -13.83 -10.31
CA ALA A 361 -4.01 -14.11 -8.95
C ALA A 361 -4.46 -15.48 -8.45
N LYS A 362 -5.74 -15.84 -8.70
CA LYS A 362 -6.27 -17.17 -8.36
C LYS A 362 -5.60 -18.27 -9.20
N GLU A 363 -5.47 -18.08 -10.50
CA GLU A 363 -4.81 -19.05 -11.41
C GLU A 363 -3.34 -19.28 -11.05
N ARG A 364 -2.70 -18.31 -10.40
CA ARG A 364 -1.33 -18.40 -9.90
C ARG A 364 -1.23 -18.81 -8.42
N GLY A 365 -2.35 -19.15 -7.78
CA GLY A 365 -2.36 -19.60 -6.38
C GLY A 365 -2.04 -18.54 -5.35
N LEU A 366 -2.18 -17.24 -5.69
CA LEU A 366 -1.92 -16.11 -4.79
C LEU A 366 -3.13 -15.73 -3.94
N THR A 367 -4.29 -16.21 -4.30
CA THR A 367 -5.54 -16.13 -3.52
C THR A 367 -6.37 -17.39 -3.75
N ASP A 368 -7.10 -17.80 -2.75
CA ASP A 368 -8.02 -18.94 -2.83
C ASP A 368 -9.41 -18.52 -3.30
N THR A 369 -9.80 -17.26 -3.08
CA THR A 369 -11.04 -16.69 -3.58
C THR A 369 -10.90 -15.19 -3.91
N PHE A 370 -11.70 -14.74 -4.85
CA PHE A 370 -11.97 -13.33 -5.14
C PHE A 370 -13.48 -13.07 -5.26
N ASN A 371 -14.28 -14.07 -4.89
CA ASN A 371 -15.73 -13.94 -4.78
C ASN A 371 -16.03 -13.10 -3.51
N PRO A 372 -16.56 -11.87 -3.64
CA PRO A 372 -16.78 -11.01 -2.49
C PRO A 372 -17.83 -11.55 -1.52
N TRP A 373 -18.67 -12.50 -1.98
CA TRP A 373 -19.71 -13.13 -1.17
C TRP A 373 -19.19 -14.26 -0.27
N GLU A 374 -17.99 -14.78 -0.53
CA GLU A 374 -17.34 -15.82 0.28
C GLU A 374 -16.39 -15.26 1.33
N ILE A 375 -16.06 -13.96 1.24
CA ILE A 375 -15.11 -13.32 2.15
C ILE A 375 -15.82 -12.93 3.46
N PRO A 376 -15.32 -13.40 4.63
CA PRO A 376 -15.87 -12.99 5.91
C PRO A 376 -15.68 -11.48 6.13
N ILE A 377 -16.75 -10.78 6.49
CA ILE A 377 -16.76 -9.34 6.70
C ILE A 377 -17.19 -9.02 8.12
N TYR A 378 -16.42 -8.13 8.74
CA TYR A 378 -16.72 -7.61 10.06
C TYR A 378 -16.70 -6.08 10.06
N GLU A 379 -17.68 -5.47 10.69
CA GLU A 379 -17.61 -4.06 11.05
C GLU A 379 -16.73 -3.92 12.28
N TRP A 380 -15.72 -3.01 12.20
CA TRP A 380 -14.79 -2.76 13.29
C TRP A 380 -15.12 -1.45 13.98
N ALA A 381 -15.48 -1.52 15.26
CA ALA A 381 -15.77 -0.34 16.06
C ALA A 381 -15.40 -0.57 17.54
N GLY A 382 -14.69 0.40 18.14
CA GLY A 382 -14.33 0.37 19.56
C GLY A 382 -13.49 -0.85 19.96
N GLY A 383 -12.63 -1.35 19.08
CA GLY A 383 -11.82 -2.54 19.31
C GLY A 383 -12.59 -3.86 19.24
N ALA A 384 -13.79 -3.85 18.70
CA ALA A 384 -14.63 -5.04 18.55
C ALA A 384 -15.02 -5.29 17.08
N ALA A 385 -15.07 -6.57 16.71
CA ALA A 385 -15.49 -7.02 15.39
C ALA A 385 -16.93 -7.58 15.44
N THR A 386 -17.82 -7.01 14.66
CA THR A 386 -19.21 -7.46 14.52
C THR A 386 -19.42 -8.06 13.13
N PRO A 387 -19.83 -9.34 12.99
CA PRO A 387 -20.12 -9.93 11.67
C PRO A 387 -21.14 -9.10 10.90
N ARG A 388 -20.90 -8.89 9.61
CA ARG A 388 -21.78 -8.13 8.73
C ARG A 388 -21.94 -8.84 7.39
N LYS A 389 -23.01 -8.47 6.68
CA LYS A 389 -23.16 -8.81 5.27
C LYS A 389 -22.54 -7.71 4.43
N LEU A 390 -22.04 -8.09 3.26
CA LEU A 390 -21.48 -7.12 2.30
C LEU A 390 -22.48 -6.02 1.93
N THR A 391 -23.77 -6.36 1.88
CA THR A 391 -24.90 -5.44 1.60
C THR A 391 -25.17 -4.44 2.71
N ASP A 392 -24.57 -4.59 3.89
CA ASP A 392 -24.74 -3.62 5.00
C ASP A 392 -23.89 -2.36 4.78
N PHE A 393 -23.01 -2.38 3.80
CA PHE A 393 -22.13 -1.26 3.46
C PHE A 393 -22.56 -0.62 2.13
N PRO A 394 -22.54 0.72 2.05
CA PRO A 394 -22.89 1.41 0.81
C PRO A 394 -21.81 1.17 -0.26
N ARG A 395 -22.25 1.01 -1.51
CA ARG A 395 -21.34 1.00 -2.67
C ARG A 395 -21.15 2.42 -3.16
N ALA A 396 -19.89 2.81 -3.35
CA ALA A 396 -19.54 4.08 -3.98
C ALA A 396 -19.43 3.90 -5.52
N PRO A 397 -19.94 4.83 -6.34
CA PRO A 397 -19.88 4.71 -7.79
C PRO A 397 -18.54 5.22 -8.34
N LEU A 398 -17.43 4.54 -7.98
CA LEU A 398 -16.09 4.95 -8.36
C LEU A 398 -15.78 4.54 -9.80
N LYS A 399 -16.37 5.23 -10.76
CA LYS A 399 -16.19 4.97 -12.20
C LYS A 399 -14.71 4.94 -12.59
N THR A 400 -14.37 4.06 -13.54
CA THR A 400 -13.01 3.87 -14.06
C THR A 400 -13.01 3.84 -15.59
N TYR A 401 -11.83 3.91 -16.21
CA TYR A 401 -11.63 3.71 -17.65
C TYR A 401 -11.06 2.33 -18.01
N TYR A 402 -11.23 1.34 -17.13
CA TYR A 402 -10.77 -0.02 -17.34
C TYR A 402 -11.56 -0.72 -18.44
N LEU A 403 -10.86 -1.16 -19.51
CA LEU A 403 -11.41 -1.99 -20.60
C LEU A 403 -12.82 -1.56 -21.04
N GLN A 404 -12.94 -0.36 -21.57
CA GLN A 404 -14.20 0.20 -22.07
C GLN A 404 -14.83 -0.67 -23.16
N LEU A 405 -16.10 -1.03 -23.00
CA LEU A 405 -16.87 -1.71 -24.02
C LEU A 405 -17.48 -0.73 -25.02
N PRO A 406 -17.79 -1.19 -26.25
CA PRO A 406 -18.46 -0.34 -27.24
C PRO A 406 -19.74 0.27 -26.69
N GLY A 407 -19.88 1.60 -26.80
CA GLY A 407 -21.03 2.37 -26.32
C GLY A 407 -20.99 2.77 -24.85
N GLU A 408 -20.02 2.31 -24.07
CA GLU A 408 -19.82 2.82 -22.70
C GLU A 408 -19.17 4.21 -22.71
N PRO A 409 -19.49 5.08 -21.73
CA PRO A 409 -18.74 6.31 -21.54
C PRO A 409 -17.29 6.01 -21.14
N LEU A 410 -16.38 6.99 -21.30
CA LEU A 410 -14.98 6.83 -20.93
C LEU A 410 -14.83 6.34 -19.49
N PHE A 411 -15.53 6.97 -18.54
CA PHE A 411 -15.58 6.53 -17.16
C PHE A 411 -16.89 5.80 -16.88
N HIS A 412 -16.78 4.54 -16.52
CA HIS A 412 -17.90 3.60 -16.34
C HIS A 412 -17.71 2.72 -15.12
N LEU A 413 -18.72 1.96 -14.77
CA LEU A 413 -18.64 0.90 -13.75
C LEU A 413 -18.45 -0.46 -14.44
N VAL A 414 -17.56 -1.27 -13.91
CA VAL A 414 -17.30 -2.65 -14.34
C VAL A 414 -18.15 -3.56 -13.45
N ASN A 415 -19.47 -3.56 -13.64
CA ASN A 415 -20.41 -4.17 -12.71
C ASN A 415 -21.34 -5.21 -13.32
N GLU A 416 -21.00 -5.74 -14.49
CA GLU A 416 -21.73 -6.87 -15.07
C GLU A 416 -21.68 -8.08 -14.14
N PRO A 417 -22.77 -8.83 -13.99
CA PRO A 417 -22.78 -10.05 -13.20
C PRO A 417 -21.67 -11.00 -13.65
N PHE A 418 -20.99 -11.59 -12.68
CA PHE A 418 -19.97 -12.60 -12.91
C PHE A 418 -20.41 -13.93 -12.28
N ASP A 419 -20.24 -15.02 -13.03
CA ASP A 419 -20.58 -16.37 -12.56
C ASP A 419 -19.34 -17.00 -11.90
N TYR A 420 -19.26 -16.86 -10.59
CA TYR A 420 -18.17 -17.41 -9.77
C TYR A 420 -18.19 -18.93 -9.73
N ASP A 421 -19.35 -19.56 -9.81
CA ASP A 421 -19.49 -21.03 -9.78
C ASP A 421 -18.95 -21.69 -11.05
N ARG A 422 -19.06 -20.98 -12.17
CA ARG A 422 -18.51 -21.40 -13.45
C ARG A 422 -16.98 -21.23 -13.52
N TYR A 423 -16.42 -20.33 -12.72
CA TYR A 423 -14.99 -20.06 -12.72
C TYR A 423 -14.24 -21.15 -11.93
N LYS A 424 -13.90 -22.24 -12.63
CA LYS A 424 -13.06 -23.31 -12.09
C LYS A 424 -11.68 -23.22 -12.71
N VAL A 425 -10.67 -23.03 -11.88
CA VAL A 425 -9.26 -23.08 -12.29
C VAL A 425 -8.83 -24.51 -12.50
#